data_6078514fe859b946622a79471b5ee594
#
_entry.id   6078514fe859b946622a79471b5ee594
#
_cell.length_a   1.000
_cell.length_b   1.000
_cell.length_c   1.000
_cell.angle_alpha   90.00
_cell.angle_beta   90.00
_cell.angle_gamma   90.00
#
_symmetry.space_group_name_H-M   'P 1'
#
loop_
_entity.id
_entity.type
_entity.pdbx_description
1 polymer ?
#
loop_
_entity_poly.entity_id
_entity_poly.type
_entity_poly.pdbx_seq_one_letter_code
_entity_poly.pdbx_strand_id
1 'polypeptide(L)'
;MDFPRVFPVKVMGANKDDFEGLVLSIIQKHAVVAAKEGLVSRVSRNGRFISLTVRINAESQEQLDNIYRELSAHEKVLMML
;
A
#
# COMPACT_ATOMS: atom_id res chain seq x y z
N MET A 1 -7.53 16.46 -8.45
CA MET A 1 -7.45 15.93 -7.08
C MET A 1 -6.77 16.96 -6.19
N ASP A 2 -7.40 17.26 -5.07
CA ASP A 2 -6.87 18.29 -4.17
C ASP A 2 -5.94 17.67 -3.11
N PHE A 3 -4.76 18.26 -2.97
CA PHE A 3 -3.79 17.87 -1.95
C PHE A 3 -3.59 19.01 -0.95
N PRO A 4 -3.25 18.70 0.32
CA PRO A 4 -3.08 17.36 0.87
C PRO A 4 -4.41 16.67 1.16
N ARG A 5 -4.38 15.33 1.16
CA ARG A 5 -5.56 14.53 1.51
C ARG A 5 -5.17 13.13 1.92
N VAL A 6 -6.06 12.45 2.65
CA VAL A 6 -5.86 11.03 2.92
C VAL A 6 -6.23 10.25 1.66
N PHE A 7 -5.35 9.36 1.24
CA PHE A 7 -5.54 8.57 0.02
C PHE A 7 -5.31 7.09 0.30
N PRO A 8 -6.22 6.19 -0.11
CA PRO A 8 -6.03 4.75 0.11
C PRO A 8 -5.20 4.13 -1.01
N VAL A 9 -4.06 3.54 -0.64
CA VAL A 9 -3.26 2.74 -1.56
C VAL A 9 -3.64 1.29 -1.32
N LYS A 10 -4.11 0.61 -2.36
CA LYS A 10 -4.56 -0.78 -2.25
C LYS A 10 -3.66 -1.68 -3.06
N VAL A 11 -3.18 -2.75 -2.42
CA VAL A 11 -2.20 -3.64 -3.01
C VAL A 11 -2.45 -5.08 -2.57
N MET A 12 -2.20 -6.04 -3.46
CA MET A 12 -2.38 -7.45 -3.17
C MET A 12 -1.11 -8.23 -3.47
N GLY A 13 -0.82 -9.22 -2.64
CA GLY A 13 0.29 -10.14 -2.84
C GLY A 13 0.02 -11.49 -2.20
N ALA A 14 1.00 -12.39 -2.28
CA ALA A 14 0.91 -13.67 -1.60
C ALA A 14 1.00 -13.46 -0.10
N ASN A 15 0.19 -14.20 0.66
CA ASN A 15 0.16 -14.10 2.12
C ASN A 15 1.32 -14.89 2.72
N LYS A 16 2.52 -14.39 2.56
CA LYS A 16 3.75 -15.00 3.08
C LYS A 16 4.86 -13.96 3.14
N ASP A 17 5.96 -14.31 3.82
CA ASP A 17 7.19 -13.51 3.86
C ASP A 17 6.96 -12.08 4.34
N ASP A 18 6.01 -11.89 5.27
CA ASP A 18 5.67 -10.58 5.82
C ASP A 18 5.40 -9.54 4.74
N PHE A 19 4.49 -9.85 3.83
CA PHE A 19 4.12 -8.95 2.76
C PHE A 19 3.65 -7.58 3.30
N GLU A 20 2.93 -7.58 4.41
CA GLU A 20 2.48 -6.33 5.05
C GLU A 20 3.66 -5.44 5.43
N GLY A 21 4.68 -6.00 6.10
CA GLY A 21 5.86 -5.24 6.48
C GLY A 21 6.63 -4.72 5.27
N LEU A 22 6.71 -5.52 4.21
CA LEU A 22 7.35 -5.11 2.97
C LEU A 22 6.64 -3.88 2.37
N VAL A 23 5.31 -3.96 2.23
CA VAL A 23 4.52 -2.88 1.63
C VAL A 23 4.62 -1.62 2.48
N LEU A 24 4.49 -1.75 3.81
CA LEU A 24 4.62 -0.61 4.70
C LEU A 24 5.98 0.05 4.58
N SER A 25 7.06 -0.74 4.51
CA SER A 25 8.41 -0.19 4.41
C SER A 25 8.59 0.63 3.13
N ILE A 26 8.01 0.16 2.02
CA ILE A 26 8.06 0.89 0.76
C ILE A 26 7.28 2.19 0.85
N ILE A 27 6.04 2.11 1.33
CA ILE A 27 5.17 3.29 1.41
C ILE A 27 5.75 4.34 2.34
N GLN A 28 6.30 3.93 3.49
CA GLN A 28 6.84 4.85 4.49
C GLN A 28 8.08 5.59 4.03
N LYS A 29 8.74 5.14 2.96
CA LYS A 29 9.81 5.91 2.33
C LYS A 29 9.28 7.17 1.64
N HIS A 30 8.02 7.16 1.27
CA HIS A 30 7.42 8.21 0.44
C HIS A 30 6.36 9.04 1.16
N ALA A 31 5.72 8.48 2.18
CA ALA A 31 4.56 9.12 2.79
C ALA A 31 4.39 8.71 4.25
N VAL A 32 3.60 9.51 4.97
CA VAL A 32 3.20 9.20 6.34
C VAL A 32 1.88 8.43 6.29
N VAL A 33 1.83 7.31 6.98
CA VAL A 33 0.60 6.52 7.09
C VAL A 33 -0.34 7.25 8.05
N ALA A 34 -1.61 7.33 7.68
CA ALA A 34 -2.63 8.04 8.46
C ALA A 34 -2.78 7.40 9.85
N ALA A 35 -3.04 8.24 10.85
CA ALA A 35 -3.11 7.81 12.24
C ALA A 35 -4.29 6.87 12.54
N LYS A 36 -5.43 7.09 11.87
CA LYS A 36 -6.62 6.26 12.06
C LYS A 36 -6.81 5.34 10.87
N GLU A 37 -6.97 4.04 11.16
CA GLU A 37 -7.23 3.04 10.14
C GLU A 37 -6.24 3.12 8.98
N GLY A 38 -4.99 3.46 9.30
CA GLY A 38 -3.96 3.63 8.29
C GLY A 38 -3.63 2.34 7.57
N LEU A 39 -3.83 1.20 8.22
CA LEU A 39 -3.60 -0.11 7.61
C LEU A 39 -4.78 -1.01 7.89
N VAL A 40 -5.36 -1.54 6.81
CA VAL A 40 -6.38 -2.58 6.88
C VAL A 40 -5.92 -3.73 6.01
N SER A 41 -5.93 -4.94 6.55
CA SER A 41 -5.54 -6.13 5.80
C SER A 41 -6.70 -7.10 5.72
N ARG A 42 -6.76 -7.83 4.61
CA ARG A 42 -7.76 -8.85 4.38
C ARG A 42 -7.12 -10.05 3.71
N VAL A 43 -7.22 -11.19 4.37
CA VAL A 43 -6.68 -12.45 3.84
C VAL A 43 -7.79 -13.13 3.03
N SER A 44 -7.42 -13.71 1.88
CA SER A 44 -8.36 -14.44 1.05
C SER A 44 -8.91 -15.67 1.76
N ARG A 45 -10.04 -16.20 1.26
CA ARG A 45 -10.72 -17.34 1.88
C ARG A 45 -9.81 -18.54 2.09
N ASN A 46 -8.93 -18.82 1.13
CA ASN A 46 -8.02 -19.96 1.22
C ASN A 46 -6.70 -19.63 1.93
N GLY A 47 -6.52 -18.40 2.39
CA GLY A 47 -5.31 -17.97 3.10
C GLY A 47 -4.11 -17.70 2.21
N ARG A 48 -4.23 -17.81 0.89
CA ARG A 48 -3.09 -17.68 -0.03
C ARG A 48 -2.70 -16.25 -0.35
N PHE A 49 -3.66 -15.35 -0.34
CA PHE A 49 -3.43 -13.96 -0.76
C PHE A 49 -3.82 -13.02 0.35
N ILE A 50 -3.20 -11.85 0.34
CA ILE A 50 -3.52 -10.78 1.27
C ILE A 50 -3.66 -9.49 0.50
N SER A 51 -4.73 -8.75 0.80
CA SER A 51 -4.98 -7.41 0.27
C SER A 51 -4.77 -6.41 1.37
N LEU A 52 -4.05 -5.34 1.07
CA LEU A 52 -3.76 -4.28 2.02
C LEU A 52 -4.37 -2.99 1.51
N THR A 53 -4.99 -2.24 2.41
CA THR A 53 -5.36 -0.86 2.15
C THR A 53 -4.54 -0.02 3.11
N VAL A 54 -3.66 0.81 2.56
CA VAL A 54 -2.81 1.68 3.36
C VAL A 54 -3.22 3.11 3.09
N ARG A 55 -3.80 3.76 4.09
CA ARG A 55 -4.20 5.16 3.97
C ARG A 55 -3.03 6.03 4.31
N ILE A 56 -2.67 6.90 3.39
CA ILE A 56 -1.53 7.79 3.56
C ILE A 56 -2.00 9.24 3.53
N ASN A 57 -1.18 10.10 4.13
CA ASN A 57 -1.35 11.54 3.98
C ASN A 57 -0.68 11.95 2.68
N ALA A 58 -1.46 11.98 1.59
CA ALA A 58 -0.93 12.28 0.26
C ALA A 58 -0.77 13.79 0.10
N GLU A 59 0.40 14.22 -0.37
CA GLU A 59 0.74 15.61 -0.51
C GLU A 59 0.83 16.07 -1.96
N SER A 60 1.02 15.14 -2.90
CA SER A 60 1.14 15.48 -4.32
C SER A 60 0.88 14.26 -5.20
N GLN A 61 0.59 14.52 -6.46
CA GLN A 61 0.45 13.45 -7.46
C GLN A 61 1.79 12.75 -7.69
N GLU A 62 2.88 13.49 -7.69
CA GLU A 62 4.21 12.91 -7.86
C GLU A 62 4.52 11.89 -6.77
N GLN A 63 4.17 12.19 -5.52
CA GLN A 63 4.34 11.28 -4.41
C GLN A 63 3.59 9.96 -4.66
N LEU A 64 2.33 10.06 -5.07
CA LEU A 64 1.51 8.88 -5.38
C LEU A 64 2.11 8.08 -6.53
N ASP A 65 2.53 8.75 -7.59
CA ASP A 65 3.13 8.09 -8.75
C ASP A 65 4.40 7.31 -8.35
N ASN A 66 5.21 7.87 -7.48
CA ASN A 66 6.43 7.21 -7.00
C ASN A 66 6.09 5.96 -6.18
N ILE A 67 5.07 6.04 -5.33
CA ILE A 67 4.61 4.89 -4.54
C ILE A 67 4.13 3.77 -5.48
N TYR A 68 3.25 4.11 -6.42
CA TYR A 68 2.70 3.11 -7.35
C TYR A 68 3.79 2.50 -8.23
N ARG A 69 4.74 3.31 -8.66
CA ARG A 69 5.86 2.82 -9.49
C ARG A 69 6.70 1.82 -8.74
N GLU A 70 7.07 2.13 -7.50
CA GLU A 70 7.91 1.24 -6.72
C GLU A 70 7.17 -0.05 -6.34
N LEU A 71 5.91 0.05 -5.91
CA LEU A 71 5.13 -1.13 -5.56
C LEU A 71 4.89 -2.03 -6.77
N SER A 72 4.47 -1.45 -7.91
CA SER A 72 4.16 -2.26 -9.08
C SER A 72 5.40 -2.90 -9.72
N ALA A 73 6.58 -2.34 -9.46
CA ALA A 73 7.83 -2.92 -9.93
C ALA A 73 8.35 -4.05 -9.03
N HIS A 74 7.80 -4.19 -7.83
CA HIS A 74 8.28 -5.20 -6.90
C HIS A 74 7.71 -6.58 -7.24
N GLU A 75 8.57 -7.60 -7.30
CA GLU A 75 8.15 -8.95 -7.71
C GLU A 75 7.10 -9.58 -6.80
N LYS A 76 7.04 -9.17 -5.54
CA LYS A 76 6.08 -9.73 -4.57
C LYS A 76 4.70 -9.07 -4.66
N VAL A 77 4.57 -7.98 -5.38
CA VAL A 77 3.29 -7.33 -5.59
C VAL A 77 2.63 -7.95 -6.82
N LEU A 78 1.48 -8.58 -6.58
CA LEU A 78 0.74 -9.25 -7.66
C LEU A 78 -0.20 -8.30 -8.38
N MET A 79 -0.79 -7.36 -7.64
CA MET A 79 -1.77 -6.46 -8.23
C MET A 79 -1.88 -5.19 -7.42
N MET A 80 -1.95 -4.05 -8.12
CA MET A 80 -2.37 -2.78 -7.54
C MET A 80 -3.87 -2.64 -7.79
N LEU A 81 -4.61 -2.32 -6.75
CA LEU A 81 -6.07 -2.29 -6.81
C LEU A 81 -6.64 -0.87 -6.84
#